data_60e33f6e60deecd5963f47f5be0a2a11
#
_entry.id   60e33f6e60deecd5963f47f5be0a2a11
#
_cell.length_a   1.000
_cell.length_b   1.000
_cell.length_c   1.000
_cell.angle_alpha   90.00
_cell.angle_beta   90.00
_cell.angle_gamma   90.00
#
_symmetry.space_group_name_H-M   'P 1'
#
loop_
_entity.id
_entity.type
_entity.pdbx_description
1 polymer ?
#
loop_
_entity_poly.entity_id
_entity_poly.type
_entity_poly.pdbx_seq_one_letter_code
_entity_poly.pdbx_strand_id
1 'polypeptide(L)'
;MILRRAGYHQAFQVFLNHTDQKDTARLWLNGHVGRLPQRRVLIDAGAGTGKVTAWFIDMFQQTIAIEPNSSLCEELQRTCPTAVVLPTTILQAQPPTTGDLVLCSHVFYYLEQTTWMQHLQRLVSWVSPGGSLVVVLQNPGTDCMRMLEHFFGERFNLSALATTFEVTRGKDYEVTVDTVPAHVETTDFTVAYTVAEFMLNLLPMSQPPSRDAVQQYIRQHFSAAGGRYRFSCDQDFLQIRPRQSTGKEL
;
A
#
# COMPACT_ATOMS: atom_id res chain seq x y z
N MET A 1 12.04 7.19 19.63
CA MET A 1 12.51 8.48 19.05
C MET A 1 11.78 8.65 17.74
N ILE A 2 10.98 9.72 17.57
CA ILE A 2 10.30 9.98 16.30
C ILE A 2 11.37 10.34 15.28
N LEU A 3 11.52 9.54 14.21
CA LEU A 3 12.41 9.88 13.13
C LEU A 3 11.97 11.24 12.55
N ARG A 4 12.83 12.24 12.61
CA ARG A 4 12.62 13.49 11.85
C ARG A 4 12.56 13.15 10.36
N ARG A 5 11.91 13.98 9.52
CA ARG A 5 11.72 13.75 8.08
C ARG A 5 12.97 13.20 7.34
N ALA A 6 14.15 13.72 7.64
CA ALA A 6 15.42 13.25 7.07
C ALA A 6 15.77 11.80 7.51
N GLY A 7 15.55 11.46 8.80
CA GLY A 7 15.79 10.13 9.32
C GLY A 7 14.79 9.09 8.77
N TYR A 8 13.53 9.48 8.57
CA TYR A 8 12.53 8.61 7.95
C TYR A 8 12.91 8.22 6.51
N HIS A 9 13.37 9.18 5.71
CA HIS A 9 13.78 8.93 4.32
C HIS A 9 14.98 7.97 4.24
N GLN A 10 15.97 8.16 5.13
CA GLN A 10 17.13 7.27 5.22
C GLN A 10 16.72 5.86 5.67
N ALA A 11 15.88 5.72 6.69
CA ALA A 11 15.39 4.43 7.18
C ALA A 11 14.55 3.70 6.12
N PHE A 12 13.75 4.43 5.34
CA PHE A 12 13.03 3.89 4.19
C PHE A 12 13.97 3.34 3.12
N GLN A 13 15.08 4.03 2.80
CA GLN A 13 16.08 3.50 1.86
C GLN A 13 16.76 2.24 2.41
N VAL A 14 17.08 2.20 3.71
CA VAL A 14 17.61 0.99 4.34
C VAL A 14 16.62 -0.18 4.23
N PHE A 15 15.34 0.06 4.48
CA PHE A 15 14.28 -0.95 4.26
C PHE A 15 14.27 -1.44 2.82
N LEU A 16 14.24 -0.54 1.84
CA LEU A 16 14.20 -0.90 0.42
C LEU A 16 15.40 -1.73 -0.04
N ASN A 17 16.57 -1.50 0.55
CA ASN A 17 17.81 -2.21 0.20
C ASN A 17 17.89 -3.62 0.82
N HIS A 18 17.04 -3.96 1.78
CA HIS A 18 17.08 -5.22 2.51
C HIS A 18 15.78 -6.02 2.44
N THR A 19 14.84 -5.62 1.60
CA THR A 19 13.56 -6.31 1.38
C THR A 19 13.35 -6.61 -0.09
N ASP A 20 12.67 -7.73 -0.37
CA ASP A 20 12.16 -8.09 -1.69
C ASP A 20 10.72 -7.57 -1.94
N GLN A 21 10.13 -6.88 -0.95
CA GLN A 21 8.73 -6.46 -0.97
C GLN A 21 8.33 -5.66 -2.22
N LYS A 22 9.22 -4.77 -2.71
CA LYS A 22 8.92 -3.95 -3.91
C LYS A 22 8.99 -4.76 -5.19
N ASP A 23 9.90 -5.71 -5.28
CA ASP A 23 10.06 -6.56 -6.46
C ASP A 23 8.89 -7.54 -6.57
N THR A 24 8.51 -8.18 -5.46
CA THR A 24 7.36 -9.09 -5.41
C THR A 24 6.05 -8.35 -5.71
N ALA A 25 5.86 -7.16 -5.14
CA ALA A 25 4.70 -6.30 -5.43
C ALA A 25 4.64 -5.89 -6.90
N ARG A 26 5.77 -5.47 -7.48
CA ARG A 26 5.85 -5.09 -8.89
C ARG A 26 5.53 -6.25 -9.82
N LEU A 27 6.05 -7.45 -9.49
CA LEU A 27 5.78 -8.66 -10.26
C LEU A 27 4.28 -8.99 -10.26
N TRP A 28 3.66 -8.97 -9.07
CA TRP A 28 2.23 -9.24 -8.93
C TRP A 28 1.38 -8.20 -9.67
N LEU A 29 1.68 -6.90 -9.49
CA LEU A 29 0.96 -5.80 -10.15
C LEU A 29 1.12 -5.84 -11.67
N ASN A 30 2.32 -6.15 -12.20
CA ASN A 30 2.54 -6.34 -13.63
C ASN A 30 1.66 -7.48 -14.19
N GLY A 31 1.59 -8.61 -13.48
CA GLY A 31 0.71 -9.71 -13.84
C GLY A 31 -0.77 -9.30 -13.83
N HIS A 32 -1.18 -8.48 -12.85
CA HIS A 32 -2.53 -7.95 -12.76
C HIS A 32 -2.85 -7.00 -13.92
N VAL A 33 -1.97 -6.02 -14.18
CA VAL A 33 -2.11 -5.07 -15.29
C VAL A 33 -2.12 -5.78 -16.66
N GLY A 34 -1.31 -6.85 -16.80
CA GLY A 34 -1.29 -7.66 -18.02
C GLY A 34 -2.62 -8.34 -18.36
N ARG A 35 -3.45 -8.61 -17.34
CA ARG A 35 -4.78 -9.24 -17.49
C ARG A 35 -5.93 -8.25 -17.66
N LEU A 36 -5.68 -6.94 -17.54
CA LEU A 36 -6.71 -5.93 -17.78
C LEU A 36 -7.13 -5.92 -19.27
N PRO A 37 -8.43 -5.90 -19.56
CA PRO A 37 -8.90 -5.88 -20.94
C PRO A 37 -8.54 -4.59 -21.68
N GLN A 38 -8.39 -3.49 -20.94
CA GLN A 38 -8.00 -2.18 -21.45
C GLN A 38 -7.04 -1.49 -20.47
N ARG A 39 -6.20 -0.60 -21.00
CA ARG A 39 -5.21 0.18 -20.25
C ARG A 39 -5.21 1.63 -20.75
N ARG A 40 -6.38 2.26 -20.71
CA ARG A 40 -6.54 3.67 -21.10
C ARG A 40 -6.16 4.60 -19.97
N VAL A 41 -6.69 4.36 -18.76
CA VAL A 41 -6.52 5.25 -17.63
C VAL A 41 -6.07 4.49 -16.40
N LEU A 42 -4.93 4.95 -15.81
CA LEU A 42 -4.51 4.63 -14.47
C LEU A 42 -4.92 5.77 -13.53
N ILE A 43 -5.55 5.44 -12.38
CA ILE A 43 -5.74 6.38 -11.27
C ILE A 43 -4.94 5.84 -10.10
N ASP A 44 -3.89 6.57 -9.68
CA ASP A 44 -3.08 6.24 -8.50
C ASP A 44 -3.47 7.15 -7.33
N ALA A 45 -4.11 6.57 -6.32
CA ALA A 45 -4.67 7.28 -5.18
C ALA A 45 -3.73 7.21 -3.97
N GLY A 46 -3.13 8.34 -3.61
CA GLY A 46 -2.04 8.45 -2.66
C GLY A 46 -0.71 8.10 -3.32
N ALA A 47 -0.46 8.70 -4.48
CA ALA A 47 0.70 8.40 -5.32
C ALA A 47 2.05 8.73 -4.68
N GLY A 48 2.06 9.54 -3.61
CA GLY A 48 3.29 9.94 -2.93
C GLY A 48 4.28 10.63 -3.86
N THR A 49 5.49 10.11 -3.93
CA THR A 49 6.55 10.61 -4.84
C THR A 49 6.48 10.04 -6.26
N GLY A 50 5.47 9.23 -6.57
CA GLY A 50 5.28 8.64 -7.89
C GLY A 50 6.11 7.38 -8.19
N LYS A 51 6.82 6.82 -7.21
CA LYS A 51 7.68 5.65 -7.43
C LYS A 51 6.92 4.42 -7.95
N VAL A 52 5.70 4.18 -7.44
CA VAL A 52 4.84 3.08 -7.90
C VAL A 52 4.14 3.48 -9.20
N THR A 53 3.66 4.72 -9.29
CA THR A 53 3.06 5.28 -10.51
C THR A 53 3.98 5.10 -11.73
N ALA A 54 5.28 5.37 -11.56
CA ALA A 54 6.29 5.25 -12.62
C ALA A 54 6.46 3.83 -13.17
N TRP A 55 6.07 2.81 -12.42
CA TRP A 55 6.13 1.42 -12.94
C TRP A 55 5.15 1.19 -14.11
N PHE A 56 4.09 2.00 -14.18
CA PHE A 56 2.96 1.76 -15.09
C PHE A 56 2.66 2.91 -16.03
N ILE A 57 3.34 4.06 -15.89
CA ILE A 57 3.01 5.29 -16.61
C ILE A 57 3.01 5.09 -18.13
N ASP A 58 3.93 4.28 -18.66
CA ASP A 58 4.03 3.97 -20.07
C ASP A 58 3.11 2.81 -20.52
N MET A 59 2.43 2.17 -19.56
CA MET A 59 1.50 1.06 -19.85
C MET A 59 0.06 1.53 -20.04
N PHE A 60 -0.24 2.79 -19.67
CA PHE A 60 -1.55 3.41 -19.79
C PHE A 60 -1.47 4.65 -20.70
N GLN A 61 -2.57 4.96 -21.41
CA GLN A 61 -2.64 6.13 -22.28
C GLN A 61 -2.68 7.44 -21.47
N GLN A 62 -3.26 7.38 -20.26
CA GLN A 62 -3.36 8.51 -19.32
C GLN A 62 -3.12 8.02 -17.91
N THR A 63 -2.41 8.81 -17.12
CA THR A 63 -2.24 8.58 -15.67
C THR A 63 -2.75 9.79 -14.91
N ILE A 64 -3.60 9.55 -13.90
CA ILE A 64 -4.09 10.52 -12.94
C ILE A 64 -3.55 10.12 -11.58
N ALA A 65 -2.82 11.01 -10.93
CA ALA A 65 -2.21 10.76 -9.63
C ALA A 65 -2.80 11.70 -8.58
N ILE A 66 -3.30 11.16 -7.48
CA ILE A 66 -3.94 11.91 -6.39
C ILE A 66 -3.01 11.88 -5.20
N GLU A 67 -2.58 13.05 -4.72
CA GLU A 67 -1.68 13.20 -3.57
C GLU A 67 -1.97 14.52 -2.84
N PRO A 68 -2.34 14.52 -1.55
CA PRO A 68 -2.68 15.75 -0.83
C PRO A 68 -1.47 16.57 -0.39
N ASN A 69 -0.27 15.99 -0.29
CA ASN A 69 0.92 16.67 0.19
C ASN A 69 1.63 17.41 -0.95
N SER A 70 1.67 18.75 -0.88
CA SER A 70 2.25 19.59 -1.92
C SER A 70 3.72 19.28 -2.23
N SER A 71 4.53 19.00 -1.19
CA SER A 71 5.94 18.65 -1.39
C SER A 71 6.11 17.31 -2.12
N LEU A 72 5.22 16.35 -1.87
CA LEU A 72 5.22 15.06 -2.59
C LEU A 72 4.69 15.24 -4.02
N CYS A 73 3.72 16.14 -4.25
CA CYS A 73 3.24 16.48 -5.59
C CYS A 73 4.36 17.03 -6.48
N GLU A 74 5.26 17.87 -5.94
CA GLU A 74 6.40 18.39 -6.70
C GLU A 74 7.38 17.26 -7.11
N GLU A 75 7.63 16.31 -6.23
CA GLU A 75 8.47 15.15 -6.54
C GLU A 75 7.77 14.20 -7.51
N LEU A 76 6.47 13.96 -7.32
CA LEU A 76 5.62 13.18 -8.21
C LEU A 76 5.64 13.75 -9.63
N GLN A 77 5.50 15.06 -9.80
CA GLN A 77 5.53 15.71 -11.11
C GLN A 77 6.90 15.56 -11.79
N ARG A 78 8.00 15.54 -11.04
CA ARG A 78 9.34 15.27 -11.58
C ARG A 78 9.54 13.80 -11.95
N THR A 79 8.98 12.88 -11.14
CA THR A 79 9.07 11.42 -11.37
C THR A 79 8.17 10.98 -12.51
N CYS A 80 6.99 11.57 -12.63
CA CYS A 80 5.94 11.21 -13.58
C CYS A 80 5.45 12.48 -14.32
N PRO A 81 6.24 13.06 -15.22
CA PRO A 81 5.95 14.36 -15.84
C PRO A 81 4.70 14.38 -16.72
N THR A 82 4.28 13.22 -17.22
CA THR A 82 3.06 13.08 -18.06
C THR A 82 1.79 12.81 -17.23
N ALA A 83 1.91 12.60 -15.92
CA ALA A 83 0.75 12.37 -15.07
C ALA A 83 -0.01 13.67 -14.80
N VAL A 84 -1.34 13.57 -14.79
CA VAL A 84 -2.22 14.63 -14.27
C VAL A 84 -2.26 14.51 -12.75
N VAL A 85 -1.61 15.45 -12.06
CA VAL A 85 -1.55 15.47 -10.59
C VAL A 85 -2.73 16.25 -10.02
N LEU A 86 -3.49 15.61 -9.12
CA LEU A 86 -4.58 16.22 -8.36
C LEU A 86 -4.12 16.41 -6.90
N PRO A 87 -3.81 17.64 -6.45
CA PRO A 87 -3.30 17.92 -5.10
C PRO A 87 -4.46 17.95 -4.08
N THR A 88 -5.06 16.79 -3.80
CA THR A 88 -6.24 16.68 -2.96
C THR A 88 -6.32 15.31 -2.28
N THR A 89 -7.19 15.18 -1.27
CA THR A 89 -7.44 13.90 -0.59
C THR A 89 -8.32 12.97 -1.44
N ILE A 90 -8.29 11.67 -1.15
CA ILE A 90 -9.13 10.67 -1.84
C ILE A 90 -10.62 11.04 -1.78
N LEU A 91 -11.10 11.47 -0.62
CA LEU A 91 -12.53 11.80 -0.46
C LEU A 91 -12.97 13.05 -1.23
N GLN A 92 -12.07 13.99 -1.44
CA GLN A 92 -12.33 15.24 -2.14
C GLN A 92 -12.04 15.16 -3.64
N ALA A 93 -11.20 14.20 -4.06
CA ALA A 93 -10.79 14.06 -5.45
C ALA A 93 -11.98 13.80 -6.38
N GLN A 94 -11.93 14.43 -7.55
CA GLN A 94 -12.89 14.24 -8.64
C GLN A 94 -12.09 13.99 -9.94
N PRO A 95 -11.61 12.75 -10.14
CA PRO A 95 -10.95 12.43 -11.41
C PRO A 95 -11.88 12.71 -12.58
N PRO A 96 -11.38 13.29 -13.68
CA PRO A 96 -12.20 13.67 -14.83
C PRO A 96 -12.80 12.48 -15.60
N THR A 97 -12.28 11.28 -15.34
CA THR A 97 -12.74 10.03 -15.94
C THR A 97 -12.52 8.85 -15.01
N THR A 98 -13.15 7.71 -15.30
CA THR A 98 -12.95 6.45 -14.60
C THR A 98 -11.66 5.75 -15.08
N GLY A 99 -11.07 4.93 -14.20
CA GLY A 99 -9.82 4.21 -14.44
C GLY A 99 -10.01 2.74 -14.81
N ASP A 100 -9.24 2.24 -15.74
CA ASP A 100 -9.14 0.80 -16.01
C ASP A 100 -8.34 0.11 -14.91
N LEU A 101 -7.42 0.85 -14.25
CA LEU A 101 -6.84 0.51 -12.96
C LEU A 101 -6.98 1.69 -12.00
N VAL A 102 -7.57 1.44 -10.83
CA VAL A 102 -7.47 2.32 -9.67
C VAL A 102 -6.53 1.64 -8.68
N LEU A 103 -5.41 2.28 -8.35
CA LEU A 103 -4.41 1.77 -7.42
C LEU A 103 -4.40 2.60 -6.15
N CYS A 104 -4.33 1.95 -4.98
CA CYS A 104 -4.15 2.62 -3.70
C CYS A 104 -3.15 1.80 -2.85
N SER A 105 -1.87 2.18 -2.89
CA SER A 105 -0.79 1.39 -2.32
C SER A 105 -0.22 2.01 -1.06
N HIS A 106 -0.35 1.31 0.08
CA HIS A 106 0.18 1.71 1.39
C HIS A 106 -0.35 3.04 1.93
N VAL A 107 -1.58 3.42 1.58
CA VAL A 107 -2.21 4.68 2.02
C VAL A 107 -3.05 4.49 3.27
N PHE A 108 -3.72 3.35 3.40
CA PHE A 108 -4.72 3.13 4.45
C PHE A 108 -4.14 3.18 5.87
N TYR A 109 -2.83 3.02 6.07
CA TYR A 109 -2.18 3.27 7.37
C TYR A 109 -2.36 4.69 7.90
N TYR A 110 -2.50 5.67 7.01
CA TYR A 110 -2.62 7.10 7.35
C TYR A 110 -4.06 7.57 7.49
N LEU A 111 -5.02 6.65 7.31
CA LEU A 111 -6.47 6.92 7.39
C LEU A 111 -7.02 6.33 8.69
N GLU A 112 -7.91 7.05 9.34
CA GLU A 112 -8.66 6.50 10.48
C GLU A 112 -9.45 5.26 10.04
N GLN A 113 -9.31 4.14 10.75
CA GLN A 113 -9.92 2.86 10.37
C GLN A 113 -11.45 2.95 10.26
N THR A 114 -12.09 3.80 11.05
CA THR A 114 -13.54 4.10 10.98
C THR A 114 -13.98 4.67 9.64
N THR A 115 -13.06 5.28 8.88
CA THR A 115 -13.32 5.88 7.55
C THR A 115 -12.90 4.98 6.38
N TRP A 116 -12.31 3.83 6.63
CA TRP A 116 -11.78 2.94 5.60
C TRP A 116 -12.84 2.52 4.57
N MET A 117 -14.04 2.16 5.04
CA MET A 117 -15.14 1.79 4.14
C MET A 117 -15.55 2.93 3.22
N GLN A 118 -15.60 4.17 3.73
CA GLN A 118 -15.91 5.35 2.92
C GLN A 118 -14.86 5.59 1.84
N HIS A 119 -13.57 5.47 2.19
CA HIS A 119 -12.48 5.58 1.23
C HIS A 119 -12.54 4.48 0.18
N LEU A 120 -12.79 3.22 0.60
CA LEU A 120 -12.92 2.11 -0.32
C LEU A 120 -14.07 2.31 -1.33
N GLN A 121 -15.24 2.74 -0.86
CA GLN A 121 -16.38 3.06 -1.72
C GLN A 121 -16.06 4.19 -2.70
N ARG A 122 -15.32 5.20 -2.25
CA ARG A 122 -14.88 6.30 -3.12
C ARG A 122 -13.94 5.81 -4.22
N LEU A 123 -12.95 4.99 -3.88
CA LEU A 123 -12.02 4.39 -4.84
C LEU A 123 -12.74 3.50 -5.86
N VAL A 124 -13.67 2.66 -5.39
CA VAL A 124 -14.49 1.79 -6.27
C VAL A 124 -15.33 2.62 -7.27
N SER A 125 -15.82 3.80 -6.85
CA SER A 125 -16.62 4.65 -7.74
C SER A 125 -15.84 5.20 -8.94
N TRP A 126 -14.52 5.11 -8.94
CA TRP A 126 -13.66 5.53 -10.04
C TRP A 126 -13.31 4.39 -11.01
N VAL A 127 -13.72 3.16 -10.72
CA VAL A 127 -13.41 2.01 -11.57
C VAL A 127 -14.30 2.00 -12.80
N SER A 128 -13.70 1.90 -13.98
CA SER A 128 -14.43 1.77 -15.26
C SER A 128 -15.07 0.38 -15.40
N PRO A 129 -16.11 0.23 -16.23
CA PRO A 129 -16.61 -1.10 -16.59
C PRO A 129 -15.48 -1.96 -17.18
N GLY A 130 -15.28 -3.14 -16.58
CA GLY A 130 -14.16 -4.04 -16.93
C GLY A 130 -12.82 -3.67 -16.30
N GLY A 131 -12.73 -2.56 -15.57
CA GLY A 131 -11.56 -2.14 -14.80
C GLY A 131 -11.45 -2.87 -13.43
N SER A 132 -10.44 -2.47 -12.65
CA SER A 132 -10.16 -3.04 -11.34
C SER A 132 -9.65 -1.98 -10.36
N LEU A 133 -10.10 -2.07 -9.12
CA LEU A 133 -9.42 -1.45 -7.97
C LEU A 133 -8.44 -2.45 -7.38
N VAL A 134 -7.24 -1.97 -7.05
CA VAL A 134 -6.26 -2.70 -6.23
C VAL A 134 -5.86 -1.84 -5.03
N VAL A 135 -6.10 -2.34 -3.82
CA VAL A 135 -5.59 -1.74 -2.58
C VAL A 135 -4.51 -2.64 -2.00
N VAL A 136 -3.37 -2.06 -1.61
CA VAL A 136 -2.23 -2.81 -1.08
C VAL A 136 -1.91 -2.37 0.34
N LEU A 137 -1.83 -3.32 1.27
CA LEU A 137 -1.29 -3.13 2.63
C LEU A 137 -0.43 -4.31 3.02
N GLN A 138 0.37 -4.17 4.09
CA GLN A 138 1.01 -5.34 4.71
C GLN A 138 -0.05 -6.24 5.37
N ASN A 139 0.16 -7.56 5.24
CA ASN A 139 -0.67 -8.55 5.89
C ASN A 139 -0.53 -8.46 7.42
N PRO A 140 -1.63 -8.45 8.19
CA PRO A 140 -1.59 -8.32 9.66
C PRO A 140 -0.89 -9.48 10.38
N GLY A 141 -0.71 -10.62 9.73
CA GLY A 141 -0.02 -11.79 10.28
C GLY A 141 1.51 -11.74 10.16
N THR A 142 2.08 -10.69 9.55
CA THR A 142 3.54 -10.55 9.38
C THR A 142 4.25 -10.16 10.66
N ASP A 143 5.55 -10.43 10.72
CA ASP A 143 6.37 -10.03 11.86
C ASP A 143 6.40 -8.51 12.04
N CYS A 144 6.44 -7.75 10.95
CA CYS A 144 6.35 -6.29 10.98
C CYS A 144 5.05 -5.80 11.61
N MET A 145 3.90 -6.36 11.22
CA MET A 145 2.60 -5.93 11.74
C MET A 145 2.35 -6.44 13.16
N ARG A 146 2.82 -7.62 13.53
CA ARG A 146 2.81 -8.10 14.91
C ARG A 146 3.64 -7.22 15.85
N MET A 147 4.76 -6.66 15.36
CA MET A 147 5.54 -5.69 16.11
C MET A 147 4.75 -4.39 16.35
N LEU A 148 4.05 -3.89 15.35
CA LEU A 148 3.16 -2.72 15.50
C LEU A 148 2.05 -2.99 16.52
N GLU A 149 1.38 -4.13 16.41
CA GLU A 149 0.33 -4.55 17.36
C GLU A 149 0.88 -4.68 18.78
N HIS A 150 2.08 -5.24 18.96
CA HIS A 150 2.73 -5.37 20.26
C HIS A 150 2.98 -4.03 20.96
N PHE A 151 3.46 -3.01 20.22
CA PHE A 151 3.83 -1.73 20.81
C PHE A 151 2.69 -0.70 20.85
N PHE A 152 1.70 -0.81 19.95
CA PHE A 152 0.65 0.21 19.81
C PHE A 152 -0.78 -0.31 19.91
N GLY A 153 -0.97 -1.63 19.91
CA GLY A 153 -2.30 -2.23 19.88
C GLY A 153 -3.04 -2.07 18.54
N GLU A 154 -2.39 -1.47 17.53
CA GLU A 154 -2.99 -1.21 16.23
C GLU A 154 -2.82 -2.40 15.29
N ARG A 155 -3.92 -2.75 14.61
CA ARG A 155 -3.93 -3.84 13.63
C ARG A 155 -4.63 -3.40 12.35
N PHE A 156 -3.91 -3.44 11.25
CA PHE A 156 -4.42 -3.09 9.92
C PHE A 156 -4.82 -4.37 9.18
N ASN A 157 -6.12 -4.60 9.01
CA ASN A 157 -6.64 -5.83 8.41
C ASN A 157 -7.47 -5.54 7.16
N LEU A 158 -6.79 -5.62 6.00
CA LEU A 158 -7.42 -5.39 4.70
C LEU A 158 -8.43 -6.49 4.34
N SER A 159 -8.18 -7.74 4.76
CA SER A 159 -9.10 -8.85 4.54
C SER A 159 -10.42 -8.69 5.29
N ALA A 160 -10.39 -8.12 6.52
CA ALA A 160 -11.61 -7.82 7.26
C ALA A 160 -12.44 -6.72 6.56
N LEU A 161 -11.77 -5.70 6.01
CA LEU A 161 -12.42 -4.67 5.19
C LEU A 161 -13.05 -5.27 3.93
N ALA A 162 -12.32 -6.15 3.24
CA ALA A 162 -12.79 -6.86 2.05
C ALA A 162 -14.06 -7.67 2.34
N THR A 163 -14.07 -8.45 3.42
CA THR A 163 -15.23 -9.23 3.86
C THR A 163 -16.44 -8.34 4.13
N THR A 164 -16.25 -7.22 4.83
CA THR A 164 -17.32 -6.26 5.12
C THR A 164 -17.88 -5.64 3.82
N PHE A 165 -17.00 -5.29 2.88
CA PHE A 165 -17.40 -4.77 1.58
C PHE A 165 -18.18 -5.82 0.77
N GLU A 166 -17.72 -7.06 0.74
CA GLU A 166 -18.34 -8.17 0.01
C GLU A 166 -19.76 -8.47 0.53
N VAL A 167 -19.96 -8.48 1.85
CA VAL A 167 -21.29 -8.66 2.47
C VAL A 167 -22.27 -7.59 1.98
N THR A 168 -21.82 -6.35 1.81
CA THR A 168 -22.69 -5.22 1.43
C THR A 168 -22.84 -5.04 -0.09
N ARG A 169 -21.80 -5.36 -0.87
CA ARG A 169 -21.71 -5.03 -2.29
C ARG A 169 -21.32 -6.22 -3.19
N GLY A 170 -21.16 -7.42 -2.65
CA GLY A 170 -20.74 -8.60 -3.43
C GLY A 170 -21.68 -9.01 -4.56
N LYS A 171 -22.93 -8.50 -4.59
CA LYS A 171 -23.83 -8.66 -5.74
C LYS A 171 -23.36 -7.90 -6.97
N ASP A 172 -22.76 -6.72 -6.76
CA ASP A 172 -22.32 -5.81 -7.81
C ASP A 172 -20.84 -5.98 -8.16
N TYR A 173 -20.05 -6.54 -7.23
CA TYR A 173 -18.60 -6.62 -7.35
C TYR A 173 -18.06 -8.02 -7.04
N GLU A 174 -17.00 -8.40 -7.73
CA GLU A 174 -16.12 -9.50 -7.37
C GLU A 174 -15.03 -8.95 -6.45
N VAL A 175 -14.81 -9.63 -5.32
CA VAL A 175 -13.85 -9.22 -4.29
C VAL A 175 -12.88 -10.37 -4.04
N THR A 176 -11.58 -10.13 -4.15
CA THR A 176 -10.55 -11.12 -3.84
C THR A 176 -9.41 -10.47 -3.07
N VAL A 177 -8.70 -11.24 -2.24
CA VAL A 177 -7.49 -10.82 -1.55
C VAL A 177 -6.40 -11.87 -1.80
N ASP A 178 -5.30 -11.43 -2.42
CA ASP A 178 -4.11 -12.25 -2.59
C ASP A 178 -3.06 -11.80 -1.57
N THR A 179 -2.41 -12.74 -0.88
CA THR A 179 -1.25 -12.43 -0.03
C THR A 179 0.02 -12.80 -0.78
N VAL A 180 0.89 -11.83 -0.98
CA VAL A 180 2.18 -11.98 -1.65
C VAL A 180 3.29 -11.98 -0.61
N PRO A 181 4.03 -13.09 -0.47
CA PRO A 181 5.11 -13.20 0.50
C PRO A 181 6.24 -12.19 0.21
N ALA A 182 6.75 -11.60 1.27
CA ALA A 182 7.92 -10.74 1.25
C ALA A 182 8.62 -10.75 2.61
N HIS A 183 9.92 -10.47 2.63
CA HIS A 183 10.68 -10.45 3.85
C HIS A 183 11.81 -9.41 3.83
N VAL A 184 12.28 -9.10 5.01
CA VAL A 184 13.52 -8.38 5.25
C VAL A 184 14.55 -9.39 5.73
N GLU A 185 15.78 -9.33 5.21
CA GLU A 185 16.91 -10.15 5.67
C GLU A 185 18.19 -9.33 5.76
N THR A 186 18.93 -9.48 6.87
CA THR A 186 20.23 -8.84 7.09
C THR A 186 21.05 -9.63 8.12
N THR A 187 22.38 -9.48 8.07
CA THR A 187 23.29 -9.95 9.12
C THR A 187 23.65 -8.84 10.12
N ASP A 188 23.31 -7.59 9.81
CA ASP A 188 23.63 -6.44 10.65
C ASP A 188 22.43 -6.07 11.55
N PHE A 189 22.67 -6.13 12.88
CA PHE A 189 21.67 -5.73 13.87
C PHE A 189 21.25 -4.27 13.73
N THR A 190 22.18 -3.37 13.33
CA THR A 190 21.86 -1.95 13.16
C THR A 190 20.87 -1.74 12.02
N VAL A 191 21.04 -2.50 10.93
CA VAL A 191 20.08 -2.52 9.81
C VAL A 191 18.72 -3.05 10.27
N ALA A 192 18.70 -4.20 10.97
CA ALA A 192 17.45 -4.77 11.49
C ALA A 192 16.71 -3.78 12.40
N TYR A 193 17.45 -3.09 13.28
CA TYR A 193 16.90 -2.05 14.16
C TYR A 193 16.36 -0.85 13.36
N THR A 194 17.10 -0.37 12.37
CA THR A 194 16.68 0.76 11.53
C THR A 194 15.39 0.46 10.77
N VAL A 195 15.27 -0.77 10.24
CA VAL A 195 14.05 -1.20 9.55
C VAL A 195 12.89 -1.35 10.54
N ALA A 196 13.11 -1.93 11.71
CA ALA A 196 12.08 -2.02 12.76
C ALA A 196 11.60 -0.62 13.20
N GLU A 197 12.52 0.31 13.42
CA GLU A 197 12.20 1.70 13.75
C GLU A 197 11.42 2.39 12.62
N PHE A 198 11.77 2.15 11.35
CA PHE A 198 11.01 2.63 10.20
C PHE A 198 9.57 2.09 10.21
N MET A 199 9.37 0.80 10.46
CA MET A 199 8.04 0.18 10.52
C MET A 199 7.20 0.75 11.67
N LEU A 200 7.79 0.98 12.83
CA LEU A 200 7.10 1.61 13.95
C LEU A 200 6.70 3.06 13.66
N ASN A 201 7.45 3.78 12.80
CA ASN A 201 7.15 5.16 12.41
C ASN A 201 6.07 5.28 11.29
N LEU A 202 5.45 4.18 10.84
CA LEU A 202 4.27 4.24 9.97
C LEU A 202 3.07 4.93 10.66
N LEU A 203 3.05 4.93 12.00
CA LEU A 203 1.99 5.56 12.80
C LEU A 203 2.50 6.80 13.52
N PRO A 204 1.65 7.83 13.68
CA PRO A 204 1.94 8.94 14.57
C PRO A 204 1.99 8.44 16.02
N MET A 205 3.14 8.58 16.69
CA MET A 205 3.36 8.09 18.04
C MET A 205 3.31 9.22 19.05
N SER A 206 2.40 9.11 20.03
CA SER A 206 2.42 9.97 21.23
C SER A 206 3.51 9.54 22.23
N GLN A 207 3.75 8.22 22.34
CA GLN A 207 4.76 7.63 23.22
C GLN A 207 5.51 6.51 22.45
N PRO A 208 6.66 6.81 21.83
CA PRO A 208 7.44 5.79 21.14
C PRO A 208 8.03 4.80 22.15
N PRO A 209 8.17 3.50 21.79
CA PRO A 209 8.82 2.52 22.64
C PRO A 209 10.29 2.91 22.90
N SER A 210 10.83 2.49 24.04
CA SER A 210 12.24 2.71 24.32
C SER A 210 13.11 1.93 23.34
N ARG A 211 14.32 2.44 23.07
CA ARG A 211 15.29 1.76 22.21
C ARG A 211 15.56 0.34 22.67
N ASP A 212 15.69 0.14 23.98
CA ASP A 212 15.99 -1.18 24.57
C ASP A 212 14.82 -2.15 24.37
N ALA A 213 13.58 -1.70 24.49
CA ALA A 213 12.40 -2.53 24.24
C ALA A 213 12.36 -3.01 22.77
N VAL A 214 12.63 -2.11 21.80
CA VAL A 214 12.68 -2.47 20.38
C VAL A 214 13.84 -3.43 20.10
N GLN A 215 15.02 -3.19 20.67
CA GLN A 215 16.16 -4.08 20.53
C GLN A 215 15.89 -5.47 21.10
N GLN A 216 15.25 -5.54 22.26
CA GLN A 216 14.87 -6.81 22.88
C GLN A 216 13.86 -7.56 22.00
N TYR A 217 12.84 -6.88 21.48
CA TYR A 217 11.86 -7.46 20.58
C TYR A 217 12.52 -8.06 19.33
N ILE A 218 13.45 -7.33 18.67
CA ILE A 218 14.17 -7.80 17.49
C ILE A 218 14.97 -9.07 17.81
N ARG A 219 15.73 -9.08 18.93
CA ARG A 219 16.50 -10.26 19.32
C ARG A 219 15.62 -11.47 19.61
N GLN A 220 14.44 -11.26 20.16
CA GLN A 220 13.50 -12.32 20.54
C GLN A 220 12.72 -12.86 19.35
N HIS A 221 12.30 -12.01 18.41
CA HIS A 221 11.33 -12.36 17.37
C HIS A 221 11.91 -12.39 15.95
N PHE A 222 13.02 -11.68 15.68
CA PHE A 222 13.55 -11.55 14.32
C PHE A 222 14.89 -12.29 14.12
N SER A 223 15.46 -12.88 15.19
CA SER A 223 16.70 -13.67 15.08
C SER A 223 16.45 -14.97 14.32
N ALA A 224 17.31 -15.25 13.34
CA ALA A 224 17.31 -16.46 12.51
C ALA A 224 18.63 -17.21 12.62
N ALA A 225 18.70 -18.43 12.11
CA ALA A 225 19.90 -19.25 12.10
C ALA A 225 21.08 -18.55 11.40
N GLY A 226 22.30 -18.80 11.88
CA GLY A 226 23.53 -18.24 11.30
C GLY A 226 23.76 -16.75 11.61
N GLY A 227 23.21 -16.24 12.73
CA GLY A 227 23.42 -14.85 13.18
C GLY A 227 22.71 -13.82 12.29
N ARG A 228 21.71 -14.25 11.53
CA ARG A 228 20.88 -13.38 10.67
C ARG A 228 19.66 -12.87 11.42
N TYR A 229 19.12 -11.76 10.92
CA TYR A 229 17.80 -11.24 11.27
C TYR A 229 16.90 -11.36 10.05
N ARG A 230 15.77 -12.02 10.21
CA ARG A 230 14.78 -12.20 9.16
C ARG A 230 13.38 -12.02 9.73
N PHE A 231 12.57 -11.25 9.04
CA PHE A 231 11.18 -11.01 9.44
C PHE A 231 10.30 -10.74 8.22
N SER A 232 9.09 -11.25 8.29
CA SER A 232 8.14 -11.19 7.20
C SER A 232 7.51 -9.79 7.07
N CYS A 233 7.27 -9.38 5.82
CA CYS A 233 6.56 -8.15 5.46
C CYS A 233 5.64 -8.38 4.26
N ASP A 234 4.96 -9.54 4.22
CA ASP A 234 4.02 -9.93 3.16
C ASP A 234 2.98 -8.84 2.94
N GLN A 235 2.46 -8.76 1.72
CA GLN A 235 1.47 -7.76 1.34
C GLN A 235 0.16 -8.42 0.92
N ASP A 236 -0.96 -7.87 1.41
CA ASP A 236 -2.29 -8.18 0.91
C ASP A 236 -2.66 -7.25 -0.24
N PHE A 237 -3.16 -7.83 -1.32
CA PHE A 237 -3.67 -7.15 -2.50
C PHE A 237 -5.17 -7.40 -2.59
N LEU A 238 -5.95 -6.44 -2.10
CA LEU A 238 -7.40 -6.44 -2.27
C LEU A 238 -7.74 -6.00 -3.68
N GLN A 239 -8.41 -6.86 -4.43
CA GLN A 239 -8.92 -6.59 -5.77
C GLN A 239 -10.44 -6.47 -5.72
N ILE A 240 -10.99 -5.43 -6.35
CA ILE A 240 -12.43 -5.25 -6.51
C ILE A 240 -12.70 -4.94 -7.98
N ARG A 241 -13.57 -5.76 -8.60
CA ARG A 241 -13.98 -5.62 -9.99
C ARG A 241 -15.49 -5.51 -10.07
N PRO A 242 -16.04 -4.55 -10.85
CA PRO A 242 -17.47 -4.55 -11.15
C PRO A 242 -17.86 -5.85 -11.87
N ARG A 243 -18.91 -6.52 -11.41
CA ARG A 243 -19.48 -7.64 -12.16
C ARG A 243 -20.08 -7.12 -13.45
N GLN A 244 -19.83 -7.81 -14.54
CA GLN A 244 -20.53 -7.50 -15.79
C GLN A 244 -22.01 -7.83 -15.55
N SER A 245 -22.89 -6.85 -15.77
CA SER A 245 -24.31 -7.15 -15.83
C SER A 245 -24.51 -8.15 -16.97
N THR A 246 -24.88 -9.38 -16.61
CA THR A 246 -25.41 -10.32 -17.59
C THR A 246 -26.65 -9.67 -18.15
N GLY A 247 -26.50 -8.98 -19.30
CA GLY A 247 -27.65 -8.44 -20.04
C GLY A 247 -28.60 -9.60 -20.28
N LYS A 248 -29.75 -9.58 -19.62
CA LYS A 248 -30.91 -10.25 -20.16
C LYS A 248 -31.23 -9.47 -21.44
N GLU A 249 -30.80 -10.01 -22.58
CA GLU A 249 -31.45 -9.69 -23.84
C GLU A 249 -32.97 -9.96 -23.64
N LEU A 250 -33.75 -8.88 -23.74
CA LEU A 250 -35.20 -8.93 -23.86
C LEU A 250 -35.58 -9.27 -25.29
#